data_3245d534ed1cf053690b3159af564cba
#
_entry.id   3245d534ed1cf053690b3159af564cba
#
_cell.length_a   1.000
_cell.length_b   1.000
_cell.length_c   1.000
_cell.angle_alpha   90.00
_cell.angle_beta   90.00
_cell.angle_gamma   90.00
#
_symmetry.space_group_name_H-M   'P 1'
#
loop_
_entity.id
_entity.type
_entity.pdbx_description
1 polymer ?
#
loop_
_entity_poly.entity_id
_entity_poly.type
_entity_poly.pdbx_seq_one_letter_code
_entity_poly.pdbx_strand_id
1 'polypeptide(L)'
;MIINFESTLAYDENEVCLEIVAEKDEIIKIGDVITIPMVDHSFKQREITDMYRDFKNRKKGKELFSKITEGEWANCIIHNIHSEYIHTVNTPYIEEILDNDWVSG
;
A
#
# COMPACT_ATOMS: atom_id res chain seq x y z
N MET A 1 -4.61 -3.09 12.06
CA MET A 1 -4.59 -2.56 10.68
C MET A 1 -4.40 -3.71 9.70
N ILE A 2 -5.29 -3.83 8.76
CA ILE A 2 -5.18 -4.80 7.69
C ILE A 2 -4.86 -4.04 6.41
N ILE A 3 -3.74 -4.36 5.77
CA ILE A 3 -3.34 -3.74 4.51
C ILE A 3 -3.48 -4.78 3.42
N ASN A 4 -4.31 -4.50 2.42
CA ASN A 4 -4.48 -5.38 1.28
C ASN A 4 -3.44 -5.03 0.21
N PHE A 5 -2.26 -5.66 0.29
CA PHE A 5 -1.19 -5.43 -0.67
C PHE A 5 -1.51 -5.97 -2.06
N GLU A 6 -2.43 -6.92 -2.17
CA GLU A 6 -2.85 -7.46 -3.47
C GLU A 6 -3.60 -6.43 -4.30
N SER A 7 -4.24 -5.47 -3.63
CA SER A 7 -4.96 -4.37 -4.28
C SER A 7 -4.09 -3.13 -4.46
N THR A 8 -2.77 -3.28 -4.40
CA THR A 8 -1.85 -2.17 -4.62
C THR A 8 -1.99 -1.64 -6.05
N LEU A 9 -2.23 -0.35 -6.16
CA LEU A 9 -2.29 0.34 -7.44
C LEU A 9 -1.16 1.34 -7.56
N ALA A 10 -0.43 1.28 -8.67
CA ALA A 10 0.54 2.31 -9.02
C ALA A 10 -0.25 3.55 -9.44
N TYR A 11 -0.11 4.61 -8.69
CA TYR A 11 -0.75 5.88 -9.04
C TYR A 11 0.17 6.76 -9.86
N ASP A 12 1.44 6.76 -9.49
CA ASP A 12 2.50 7.47 -10.18
C ASP A 12 3.80 6.67 -9.95
N GLU A 13 4.88 7.10 -10.58
CA GLU A 13 6.18 6.41 -10.52
C GLU A 13 6.65 6.14 -9.08
N ASN A 14 6.44 7.09 -8.18
CA ASN A 14 6.84 6.99 -6.77
C ASN A 14 5.65 7.08 -5.81
N GLU A 15 4.49 6.64 -6.24
CA GLU A 15 3.28 6.80 -5.45
C GLU A 15 2.38 5.60 -5.63
N VAL A 16 1.92 5.04 -4.52
CA VAL A 16 1.03 3.89 -4.52
C VAL A 16 -0.24 4.17 -3.72
N CYS A 17 -1.29 3.45 -4.07
CA CYS A 17 -2.55 3.43 -3.35
C CYS A 17 -2.72 2.06 -2.72
N LEU A 18 -2.91 2.01 -1.40
CA LEU A 18 -3.12 0.79 -0.63
C LEU A 18 -4.49 0.82 0.03
N GLU A 19 -5.22 -0.28 -0.08
CA GLU A 19 -6.47 -0.44 0.66
C GLU A 19 -6.16 -0.86 2.09
N ILE A 20 -6.62 -0.08 3.07
CA ILE A 20 -6.37 -0.32 4.49
C ILE A 20 -7.68 -0.35 5.25
N VAL A 21 -7.82 -1.34 6.14
CA VAL A 21 -8.97 -1.53 7.02
C VAL A 21 -8.54 -1.33 8.46
N ALA A 22 -9.30 -0.55 9.20
CA ALA A 22 -9.08 -0.39 10.65
C ALA A 22 -9.71 -1.56 11.40
N GLU A 23 -8.93 -2.15 12.30
CA GLU A 23 -9.38 -3.25 13.14
C GLU A 23 -10.07 -2.74 14.40
N LYS A 24 -10.47 -3.65 15.27
CA LYS A 24 -11.17 -3.32 16.52
C LYS A 24 -10.31 -2.37 17.39
N ASP A 25 -10.95 -1.34 17.89
CA ASP A 25 -10.33 -0.32 18.75
C ASP A 25 -9.20 0.48 18.07
N GLU A 26 -9.14 0.43 16.76
CA GLU A 26 -8.09 1.09 15.98
C GLU A 26 -8.61 2.38 15.33
N ILE A 27 -7.76 3.39 15.34
CA ILE A 27 -7.98 4.65 14.59
C ILE A 27 -6.77 4.83 13.69
N ILE A 28 -7.01 4.94 12.38
CA ILE A 28 -5.96 5.19 11.39
C ILE A 28 -6.20 6.55 10.77
N LYS A 29 -5.17 7.37 10.74
CA LYS A 29 -5.30 8.76 10.26
C LYS A 29 -4.15 9.13 9.33
N ILE A 30 -4.33 10.21 8.60
CA ILE A 30 -3.27 10.82 7.79
C ILE A 30 -2.11 11.17 8.73
N GLY A 31 -0.89 10.86 8.29
CA GLY A 31 0.32 11.00 9.07
C GLY A 31 0.76 9.75 9.82
N ASP A 32 -0.12 8.77 9.95
CA ASP A 32 0.27 7.49 10.55
C ASP A 32 1.27 6.76 9.65
N VAL A 33 2.25 6.12 10.29
CA VAL A 33 3.29 5.38 9.60
C VAL A 33 2.89 3.92 9.46
N ILE A 34 3.03 3.39 8.26
CA ILE A 34 2.81 1.96 7.99
C ILE A 34 4.12 1.30 7.60
N THR A 35 4.21 0.00 7.84
CA THR A 35 5.36 -0.82 7.47
C THR A 35 5.00 -1.65 6.24
N ILE A 36 5.79 -1.54 5.20
CA ILE A 36 5.54 -2.15 3.90
C ILE A 36 6.61 -3.19 3.59
N PRO A 37 6.23 -4.47 3.37
CA PRO A 37 7.19 -5.51 3.00
C PRO A 37 7.67 -5.31 1.57
N MET A 38 8.98 -5.45 1.36
CA MET A 38 9.60 -5.27 0.05
C MET A 38 10.10 -6.61 -0.52
N VAL A 39 10.27 -6.65 -1.83
CA VAL A 39 10.69 -7.88 -2.54
C VAL A 39 12.12 -8.34 -2.22
N ASP A 40 12.93 -7.50 -1.59
CA ASP A 40 14.29 -7.82 -1.15
C ASP A 40 14.35 -8.27 0.34
N HIS A 41 13.21 -8.61 0.93
CA HIS A 41 13.03 -8.96 2.34
C HIS A 41 13.19 -7.79 3.30
N SER A 42 13.39 -6.57 2.81
CA SER A 42 13.41 -5.39 3.66
C SER A 42 12.00 -4.91 3.96
N PHE A 43 11.89 -3.98 4.89
CA PHE A 43 10.65 -3.27 5.19
C PHE A 43 10.89 -1.79 5.05
N LYS A 44 9.93 -1.08 4.49
CA LYS A 44 9.96 0.38 4.44
C LYS A 44 8.84 0.95 5.28
N GLN A 45 9.15 2.04 5.98
CA GLN A 45 8.14 2.79 6.73
C GLN A 45 7.80 4.05 5.97
N ARG A 46 6.50 4.27 5.77
CA ARG A 46 5.99 5.43 5.03
C ARG A 46 4.73 5.96 5.69
N GLU A 47 4.54 7.27 5.60
CA GLU A 47 3.35 7.92 6.12
C GLU A 47 2.20 7.84 5.13
N ILE A 48 0.99 7.73 5.66
CA ILE A 48 -0.24 7.90 4.88
C ILE A 48 -0.40 9.40 4.64
N THR A 49 -0.44 9.80 3.37
CA THR A 49 -0.56 11.22 3.02
C THR A 49 -1.97 11.65 2.67
N ASP A 50 -2.78 10.72 2.15
CA ASP A 50 -4.16 10.98 1.77
C ASP A 50 -5.00 9.72 1.99
N MET A 51 -6.30 9.90 2.21
CA MET A 51 -7.25 8.81 2.39
C MET A 51 -8.52 9.07 1.60
N TYR A 52 -8.88 8.14 0.72
CA TYR A 52 -10.08 8.22 -0.12
C TYR A 52 -10.84 6.90 -0.10
N ARG A 53 -12.16 6.95 -0.12
CA ARG A 53 -12.97 5.75 -0.30
C ARG A 53 -12.99 5.34 -1.77
N ASP A 54 -13.15 6.31 -2.66
CA ASP A 54 -13.22 6.11 -4.10
C ASP A 54 -11.99 6.72 -4.76
N PHE A 55 -11.25 5.89 -5.50
CA PHE A 55 -10.07 6.32 -6.22
C PHE A 55 -10.33 7.49 -7.19
N LYS A 56 -11.52 7.54 -7.78
CA LYS A 56 -11.91 8.60 -8.70
C LYS A 56 -12.02 9.98 -8.02
N ASN A 57 -12.34 10.01 -6.75
CA ASN A 57 -12.50 11.26 -6.00
C ASN A 57 -11.20 12.02 -5.83
N ARG A 58 -10.05 11.33 -5.87
CA ARG A 58 -8.75 11.98 -5.81
C ARG A 58 -8.54 12.95 -6.97
N LYS A 59 -8.98 12.60 -8.18
CA LYS A 59 -8.85 13.44 -9.37
C LYS A 59 -9.61 14.76 -9.23
N LYS A 60 -10.60 14.80 -8.35
CA LYS A 60 -11.39 16.01 -8.08
C LYS A 60 -10.77 16.86 -6.97
N GLY A 61 -9.63 16.46 -6.43
CA GLY A 61 -8.93 17.21 -5.39
C GLY A 61 -9.66 17.24 -4.04
N LYS A 62 -10.58 16.31 -3.81
CA LYS A 62 -11.33 16.25 -2.56
C LYS A 62 -10.88 15.08 -1.72
N GLU A 63 -10.30 15.38 -0.59
CA GLU A 63 -10.05 14.42 0.46
C GLU A 63 -11.38 14.00 1.09
N LEU A 64 -11.61 12.70 1.21
CA LEU A 64 -12.84 12.19 1.80
C LEU A 64 -12.71 11.93 3.29
N PHE A 65 -11.52 11.56 3.74
CA PHE A 65 -11.31 11.18 5.13
C PHE A 65 -10.02 11.78 5.66
N SER A 66 -10.06 12.21 6.92
CA SER A 66 -8.85 12.49 7.70
C SER A 66 -8.47 11.29 8.56
N LYS A 67 -9.43 10.41 8.84
CA LYS A 67 -9.24 9.19 9.63
C LYS A 67 -10.29 8.15 9.32
N ILE A 68 -9.97 6.89 9.62
CA ILE A 68 -10.93 5.78 9.64
C ILE A 68 -10.88 5.13 11.02
N THR A 69 -12.02 4.60 11.46
CA THR A 69 -12.16 3.90 12.73
C THR A 69 -12.61 2.47 12.50
N GLU A 70 -12.77 1.70 13.56
CA GLU A 70 -13.10 0.28 13.57
C GLU A 70 -14.09 -0.13 12.47
N GLY A 71 -13.68 -1.10 11.66
CA GLY A 71 -14.49 -1.66 10.58
C GLY A 71 -14.54 -0.83 9.30
N GLU A 72 -14.00 0.39 9.33
CA GLU A 72 -13.94 1.24 8.16
C GLU A 72 -12.71 0.93 7.32
N TRP A 73 -12.79 1.25 6.02
CA TRP A 73 -11.69 1.08 5.10
C TRP A 73 -11.49 2.34 4.26
N ALA A 74 -10.27 2.51 3.75
CA ALA A 74 -9.96 3.61 2.84
C ALA A 74 -8.84 3.21 1.89
N ASN A 75 -8.80 3.87 0.74
CA ASN A 75 -7.66 3.84 -0.15
C ASN A 75 -6.67 4.89 0.34
N CYS A 76 -5.50 4.45 0.79
CA CYS A 76 -4.48 5.32 1.38
C CYS A 76 -3.36 5.55 0.38
N ILE A 77 -2.96 6.79 0.23
CA ILE A 77 -1.88 7.18 -0.67
C ILE A 77 -0.58 7.25 0.09
N ILE A 78 0.45 6.63 -0.49
CA ILE A 78 1.80 6.54 0.06
C ILE A 78 2.77 7.06 -1.00
N HIS A 79 3.67 7.96 -0.62
CA HIS A 79 4.69 8.51 -1.50
C HIS A 79 6.06 7.86 -1.29
N ASN A 80 6.94 8.06 -2.25
CA ASN A 80 8.33 7.60 -2.21
C ASN A 80 8.46 6.08 -2.11
N ILE A 81 7.64 5.37 -2.86
CA ILE A 81 7.70 3.92 -2.95
C ILE A 81 7.20 3.46 -4.32
N HIS A 82 7.89 2.48 -4.90
CA HIS A 82 7.50 1.87 -6.17
C HIS A 82 6.67 0.62 -5.93
N SER A 83 5.51 0.53 -6.59
CA SER A 83 4.62 -0.62 -6.46
C SER A 83 5.30 -1.94 -6.84
N GLU A 84 6.18 -1.92 -7.83
CA GLU A 84 6.86 -3.13 -8.32
C GLU A 84 7.83 -3.75 -7.31
N TYR A 85 8.28 -2.99 -6.31
CA TYR A 85 9.18 -3.47 -5.27
C TYR A 85 8.47 -3.87 -3.99
N ILE A 86 7.16 -3.73 -3.94
CA ILE A 86 6.36 -4.18 -2.79
C ILE A 86 6.10 -5.68 -2.94
N HIS A 87 6.39 -6.44 -1.88
CA HIS A 87 6.12 -7.87 -1.89
C HIS A 87 4.62 -8.14 -1.72
N THR A 88 4.05 -8.80 -2.72
CA THR A 88 2.65 -9.26 -2.72
C THR A 88 2.60 -10.65 -3.37
N VAL A 89 1.41 -11.24 -3.46
CA VAL A 89 1.24 -12.48 -4.22
C VAL A 89 1.61 -12.31 -5.70
N ASN A 90 1.47 -11.08 -6.23
CA ASN A 90 1.75 -10.78 -7.65
C ASN A 90 3.18 -10.32 -7.87
N THR A 91 3.91 -9.99 -6.81
CA THR A 91 5.30 -9.52 -6.87
C THR A 91 6.13 -10.33 -5.87
N PRO A 92 6.57 -11.54 -6.24
CA PRO A 92 7.32 -12.42 -5.35
C PRO A 92 8.69 -11.83 -4.98
N TYR A 93 9.33 -12.42 -3.98
CA TYR A 93 10.68 -12.01 -3.58
C TYR A 93 11.67 -12.18 -4.73
N ILE A 94 12.69 -11.33 -4.75
CA ILE A 94 13.72 -11.33 -5.79
C ILE A 94 14.37 -12.70 -5.94
N GLU A 95 14.64 -13.40 -4.84
CA GLU A 95 15.26 -14.72 -4.89
C GLU A 95 14.39 -15.76 -5.60
N GLU A 96 13.08 -15.69 -5.45
CA GLU A 96 12.15 -16.57 -6.12
C GLU A 96 12.17 -16.33 -7.62
N ILE A 97 12.31 -15.07 -8.04
CA ILE A 97 12.43 -14.70 -9.45
C ILE A 97 13.73 -15.27 -10.04
N LEU A 98 14.85 -15.10 -9.32
CA LEU A 98 16.16 -15.59 -9.73
C LEU A 98 16.20 -17.13 -9.80
N ASP A 99 15.60 -17.80 -8.82
CA ASP A 99 15.51 -19.26 -8.82
C ASP A 99 14.72 -19.80 -10.02
N ASN A 100 13.63 -19.13 -10.35
CA ASN A 100 12.82 -19.48 -11.51
C ASN A 100 13.60 -19.27 -12.81
N ASP A 101 14.38 -18.22 -12.92
CA ASP A 101 15.23 -17.96 -14.08
C ASP A 101 16.31 -19.05 -14.23
N TRP A 102 16.85 -19.53 -13.11
CA TRP A 102 17.79 -20.64 -13.11
C TRP A 102 17.19 -21.94 -13.65
N VAL A 103 15.97 -22.23 -13.21
CA VAL A 103 15.26 -23.45 -13.59
C VAL A 103 14.83 -23.42 -15.07
N SER A 104 14.46 -22.26 -15.57
CA SER A 104 14.02 -22.08 -16.94
C SER A 104 15.16 -21.95 -17.94
N GLY A 105 16.34 -21.72 -17.45
CA GLY A 105 17.55 -21.62 -18.25
C GLY A 105 18.19 -22.96 -18.43
#